data_04e6318784765750370732d6ba70238e
#
_entry.id   04e6318784765750370732d6ba70238e
#
_cell.length_a   1.000
_cell.length_b   1.000
_cell.length_c   1.000
_cell.angle_alpha   90.00
_cell.angle_beta   90.00
_cell.angle_gamma   90.00
#
_symmetry.space_group_name_H-M   'P 1'
#
loop_
_entity.id
_entity.type
_entity.pdbx_description
1 polymer ?
#
loop_
_entity_poly.entity_id
_entity_poly.type
_entity_poly.pdbx_seq_one_letter_code
_entity_poly.pdbx_strand_id
1 'polypeptide(L)'
;MSVTVRARTLAEARAAIDRGKAFAAVEIPAETERDVLKGITAHIPIYADATYLFVFRSTASGVATAVEALTSDLVSRGARSDGSLVKAKLASLSPADVLLQPIFNPVGGYASYVVPAAFVLILQQTLLIGAAMLTGTALAKGGGAFAGVLGRGIAHLTIYLPALALYLIVLPRFYGFSTLGHLPQLFALATVFLLATSFMGQAIGAWFTRPENATLLLLATSLPQFFTAGFAWPREAIPADAIALGRFFPADFAIDGLVRINQLGAGIWEVAHDWLGLWCLTLAYFTLAVISAFAIKRGRAYARG
;
A
#
# COMPACT_ATOMS: atom_id res chain seq x y z
N MET A 1 19.25 -6.36 -8.36
CA MET A 1 17.97 -6.71 -9.02
C MET A 1 17.99 -8.21 -9.30
N SER A 2 16.93 -8.94 -8.95
CA SER A 2 16.83 -10.39 -9.18
C SER A 2 15.62 -10.72 -10.04
N VAL A 3 15.74 -11.69 -10.94
CA VAL A 3 14.60 -12.20 -11.72
C VAL A 3 13.84 -13.18 -10.84
N THR A 4 12.61 -12.85 -10.46
CA THR A 4 11.78 -13.66 -9.58
C THR A 4 10.82 -14.58 -10.35
N VAL A 5 10.34 -14.14 -11.51
CA VAL A 5 9.37 -14.86 -12.35
C VAL A 5 9.79 -14.76 -13.83
N ARG A 6 9.66 -15.86 -14.56
CA ARG A 6 9.75 -15.85 -16.04
C ARG A 6 8.34 -16.09 -16.59
N ALA A 7 7.73 -15.05 -17.11
CA ALA A 7 6.41 -15.10 -17.72
C ALA A 7 6.52 -15.44 -19.22
N ARG A 8 5.55 -16.17 -19.75
CA ARG A 8 5.48 -16.51 -21.19
C ARG A 8 4.66 -15.49 -21.98
N THR A 9 3.82 -14.74 -21.31
CA THR A 9 2.94 -13.74 -21.92
C THR A 9 2.92 -12.46 -21.08
N LEU A 10 2.62 -11.33 -21.71
CA LEU A 10 2.47 -10.05 -21.02
C LEU A 10 1.32 -10.09 -19.99
N ALA A 11 0.24 -10.85 -20.28
CA ALA A 11 -0.87 -11.02 -19.34
C ALA A 11 -0.44 -11.75 -18.06
N GLU A 12 0.40 -12.79 -18.19
CA GLU A 12 0.97 -13.50 -17.03
C GLU A 12 1.91 -12.61 -16.22
N ALA A 13 2.75 -11.82 -16.91
CA ALA A 13 3.63 -10.86 -16.27
C ALA A 13 2.85 -9.79 -15.49
N ARG A 14 1.79 -9.24 -16.10
CA ARG A 14 0.90 -8.28 -15.45
C ARG A 14 0.22 -8.88 -14.22
N ALA A 15 -0.32 -10.08 -14.32
CA ALA A 15 -0.91 -10.77 -13.17
C ALA A 15 0.10 -11.07 -12.04
N ALA A 16 1.39 -11.20 -12.35
CA ALA A 16 2.42 -11.32 -11.33
C ALA A 16 2.68 -9.98 -10.61
N ILE A 17 2.61 -8.87 -11.33
CA ILE A 17 2.70 -7.51 -10.76
C ILE A 17 1.46 -7.25 -9.90
N ASP A 18 0.25 -7.50 -10.39
CA ASP A 18 -1.01 -7.32 -9.67
C ASP A 18 -1.02 -8.08 -8.31
N ARG A 19 -0.42 -9.27 -8.29
CA ARG A 19 -0.28 -10.10 -7.08
C ARG A 19 0.89 -9.71 -6.18
N GLY A 20 1.65 -8.68 -6.54
CA GLY A 20 2.82 -8.23 -5.78
C GLY A 20 4.01 -9.21 -5.81
N LYS A 21 4.04 -10.16 -6.76
CA LYS A 21 5.15 -11.11 -6.93
C LYS A 21 6.32 -10.53 -7.72
N ALA A 22 6.08 -9.47 -8.48
CA ALA A 22 7.07 -8.71 -9.23
C ALA A 22 6.69 -7.23 -9.24
N PHE A 23 7.68 -6.36 -9.33
CA PHE A 23 7.47 -4.90 -9.40
C PHE A 23 7.55 -4.36 -10.83
N ALA A 24 8.12 -5.14 -11.74
CA ALA A 24 8.18 -4.80 -13.15
C ALA A 24 8.33 -6.05 -14.01
N ALA A 25 7.96 -5.91 -15.27
CA ALA A 25 8.24 -6.89 -16.32
C ALA A 25 9.09 -6.25 -17.40
N VAL A 26 10.12 -6.95 -17.83
CA VAL A 26 10.96 -6.59 -18.98
C VAL A 26 10.58 -7.52 -20.11
N GLU A 27 10.12 -6.97 -21.21
CA GLU A 27 9.84 -7.73 -22.42
C GLU A 27 11.04 -7.64 -23.37
N ILE A 28 11.58 -8.77 -23.75
CA ILE A 28 12.65 -8.85 -24.76
C ILE A 28 12.00 -9.36 -26.03
N PRO A 29 11.74 -8.50 -27.04
CA PRO A 29 11.16 -8.92 -28.32
C PRO A 29 12.02 -9.97 -29.01
N ALA A 30 11.40 -10.94 -29.68
CA ALA A 30 12.12 -12.03 -30.38
C ALA A 30 13.06 -11.51 -31.48
N GLU A 31 12.83 -10.32 -31.98
CA GLU A 31 13.59 -9.71 -33.06
C GLU A 31 14.78 -8.85 -32.58
N THR A 32 14.92 -8.68 -31.25
CA THR A 32 15.94 -7.81 -30.61
C THR A 32 17.35 -8.13 -31.13
N GLU A 33 17.75 -9.41 -31.18
CA GLU A 33 19.08 -9.82 -31.64
C GLU A 33 19.26 -9.50 -33.12
N ARG A 34 18.29 -9.80 -33.97
CA ARG A 34 18.31 -9.50 -35.40
C ARG A 34 18.45 -8.00 -35.68
N ASP A 35 17.71 -7.17 -34.91
CA ASP A 35 17.70 -5.73 -35.11
C ASP A 35 19.03 -5.11 -34.67
N VAL A 36 19.59 -5.55 -33.55
CA VAL A 36 20.93 -5.15 -33.09
C VAL A 36 21.99 -5.54 -34.12
N LEU A 37 21.94 -6.75 -34.67
CA LEU A 37 22.90 -7.21 -35.71
C LEU A 37 22.79 -6.43 -37.04
N LYS A 38 21.60 -5.92 -37.34
CA LYS A 38 21.36 -5.02 -38.49
C LYS A 38 21.73 -3.56 -38.22
N GLY A 39 22.15 -3.22 -37.01
CA GLY A 39 22.42 -1.85 -36.60
C GLY A 39 21.14 -0.99 -36.44
N ILE A 40 20.02 -1.61 -36.18
CA ILE A 40 18.74 -0.97 -35.84
C ILE A 40 18.63 -0.94 -34.33
N THR A 41 18.23 0.18 -33.77
CA THR A 41 18.02 0.31 -32.31
C THR A 41 16.89 -0.63 -31.88
N ALA A 42 17.18 -1.58 -30.99
CA ALA A 42 16.17 -2.45 -30.41
C ALA A 42 15.49 -1.74 -29.25
N HIS A 43 14.16 -1.70 -29.26
CA HIS A 43 13.36 -1.14 -28.17
C HIS A 43 12.99 -2.24 -27.18
N ILE A 44 13.39 -2.08 -25.92
CA ILE A 44 13.09 -3.01 -24.84
C ILE A 44 12.01 -2.37 -23.95
N PRO A 45 10.74 -2.76 -24.10
CA PRO A 45 9.69 -2.24 -23.25
C PRO A 45 9.81 -2.78 -21.81
N ILE A 46 9.68 -1.86 -20.86
CA ILE A 46 9.64 -2.15 -19.43
C ILE A 46 8.29 -1.71 -18.90
N TYR A 47 7.54 -2.66 -18.40
CA TYR A 47 6.26 -2.42 -17.72
C TYR A 47 6.53 -2.41 -16.22
N ALA A 48 6.50 -1.25 -15.60
CA ALA A 48 6.79 -1.12 -14.19
C ALA A 48 5.59 -0.56 -13.43
N ASP A 49 5.35 -1.10 -12.23
CA ASP A 49 4.33 -0.60 -11.33
C ASP A 49 4.70 0.80 -10.84
N ALA A 50 3.97 1.79 -11.34
CA ALA A 50 4.16 3.20 -10.98
C ALA A 50 3.34 3.61 -9.73
N THR A 51 2.64 2.68 -9.10
CA THR A 51 1.91 2.92 -7.85
C THR A 51 2.89 3.26 -6.71
N TYR A 52 4.04 2.60 -6.68
CA TYR A 52 5.10 2.85 -5.70
C TYR A 52 6.28 3.58 -6.36
N LEU A 53 6.28 4.91 -6.30
CA LEU A 53 7.22 5.77 -7.03
C LEU A 53 8.70 5.40 -6.81
N PHE A 54 9.10 5.08 -5.58
CA PHE A 54 10.48 4.71 -5.28
C PHE A 54 10.87 3.36 -5.88
N VAL A 55 9.97 2.39 -5.83
CA VAL A 55 10.15 1.07 -6.46
C VAL A 55 10.22 1.24 -7.98
N PHE A 56 9.31 2.02 -8.56
CA PHE A 56 9.30 2.36 -9.98
C PHE A 56 10.64 2.97 -10.42
N ARG A 57 11.11 4.02 -9.72
CA ARG A 57 12.38 4.68 -10.05
C ARG A 57 13.59 3.77 -9.88
N SER A 58 13.67 3.00 -8.80
CA SER A 58 14.78 2.08 -8.57
C SER A 58 14.81 0.94 -9.60
N THR A 59 13.65 0.43 -9.99
CA THR A 59 13.52 -0.59 -11.03
C THR A 59 13.91 -0.04 -12.38
N ALA A 60 13.39 1.13 -12.75
CA ALA A 60 13.73 1.80 -14.00
C ALA A 60 15.25 2.07 -14.12
N SER A 61 15.84 2.61 -13.05
CA SER A 61 17.29 2.83 -12.99
C SER A 61 18.08 1.53 -13.08
N GLY A 62 17.68 0.48 -12.35
CA GLY A 62 18.36 -0.81 -12.37
C GLY A 62 18.31 -1.49 -13.73
N VAL A 63 17.18 -1.41 -14.45
CA VAL A 63 17.07 -1.97 -15.81
C VAL A 63 17.85 -1.11 -16.81
N ALA A 64 17.78 0.22 -16.72
CA ALA A 64 18.57 1.10 -17.57
C ALA A 64 20.08 0.80 -17.47
N THR A 65 20.59 0.66 -16.24
CA THR A 65 21.99 0.27 -15.99
C THR A 65 22.33 -1.10 -16.57
N ALA A 66 21.41 -2.08 -16.46
CA ALA A 66 21.64 -3.41 -17.03
C ALA A 66 21.66 -3.39 -18.57
N VAL A 67 20.77 -2.61 -19.20
CA VAL A 67 20.74 -2.43 -20.66
C VAL A 67 21.98 -1.69 -21.14
N GLU A 68 22.44 -0.67 -20.41
CA GLU A 68 23.67 0.06 -20.72
C GLU A 68 24.91 -0.85 -20.62
N ALA A 69 24.99 -1.69 -19.60
CA ALA A 69 26.06 -2.69 -19.47
C ALA A 69 26.04 -3.71 -20.61
N LEU A 70 24.87 -4.21 -21.00
CA LEU A 70 24.70 -5.10 -22.14
C LEU A 70 25.12 -4.43 -23.45
N THR A 71 24.70 -3.19 -23.66
CA THR A 71 25.04 -2.37 -24.80
C THR A 71 26.55 -2.19 -24.92
N SER A 72 27.23 -1.86 -23.81
CA SER A 72 28.68 -1.69 -23.78
C SER A 72 29.44 -2.99 -24.08
N ASP A 73 28.93 -4.14 -23.60
CA ASP A 73 29.50 -5.47 -23.92
C ASP A 73 29.34 -5.82 -25.40
N LEU A 74 28.15 -5.58 -25.97
CA LEU A 74 27.90 -5.80 -27.42
C LEU A 74 28.78 -4.91 -28.29
N VAL A 75 28.91 -3.63 -27.95
CA VAL A 75 29.80 -2.70 -28.66
C VAL A 75 31.26 -3.17 -28.55
N SER A 76 31.70 -3.62 -27.37
CA SER A 76 33.07 -4.11 -27.15
C SER A 76 33.38 -5.43 -27.94
N ARG A 77 32.39 -6.32 -28.05
CA ARG A 77 32.50 -7.57 -28.85
C ARG A 77 32.49 -7.27 -30.34
N GLY A 78 31.58 -6.40 -30.81
CA GLY A 78 31.54 -5.93 -32.18
C GLY A 78 32.82 -5.20 -32.61
N ALA A 79 33.47 -4.53 -31.67
CA ALA A 79 34.75 -3.86 -31.88
C ALA A 79 35.93 -4.82 -32.11
N ARG A 80 35.82 -6.08 -31.71
CA ARG A 80 36.82 -7.13 -31.91
C ARG A 80 36.63 -7.90 -33.21
N SER A 81 35.47 -7.82 -33.85
CA SER A 81 35.24 -8.38 -35.19
C SER A 81 35.69 -7.37 -36.26
N ASP A 82 36.38 -7.86 -37.31
CA ASP A 82 37.21 -7.11 -38.27
C ASP A 82 36.42 -6.24 -39.28
N GLY A 83 35.46 -5.47 -38.84
CA GLY A 83 34.64 -4.58 -39.69
C GLY A 83 34.58 -3.15 -39.20
N SER A 84 35.43 -2.28 -39.71
CA SER A 84 35.51 -0.85 -39.35
C SER A 84 34.16 -0.06 -39.48
N LEU A 85 33.31 -0.46 -40.45
CA LEU A 85 32.00 0.16 -40.69
C LEU A 85 30.95 -0.29 -39.68
N VAL A 86 30.98 -1.53 -39.20
CA VAL A 86 30.09 -2.03 -38.14
C VAL A 86 30.45 -1.37 -36.81
N LYS A 87 31.76 -1.17 -36.58
CA LYS A 87 32.29 -0.47 -35.40
C LYS A 87 31.78 0.98 -35.27
N ALA A 88 31.86 1.74 -36.37
CA ALA A 88 31.41 3.11 -36.41
C ALA A 88 29.89 3.22 -36.28
N LYS A 89 29.13 2.27 -36.81
CA LYS A 89 27.68 2.24 -36.78
C LYS A 89 27.13 1.79 -35.42
N LEU A 90 27.77 0.81 -34.76
CA LEU A 90 27.43 0.39 -33.39
C LEU A 90 27.83 1.44 -32.35
N ALA A 91 28.91 2.19 -32.56
CA ALA A 91 29.32 3.27 -31.63
C ALA A 91 28.47 4.53 -31.75
N SER A 92 27.81 4.77 -32.91
CA SER A 92 26.91 5.93 -33.13
C SER A 92 25.45 5.66 -32.75
N LEU A 93 25.06 4.42 -32.51
CA LEU A 93 23.72 4.01 -32.14
C LEU A 93 23.75 3.49 -30.71
N SER A 94 22.78 3.92 -29.88
CA SER A 94 22.41 3.14 -28.68
C SER A 94 21.75 1.85 -29.20
N PRO A 95 22.44 0.67 -29.20
CA PRO A 95 21.91 -0.54 -29.82
C PRO A 95 20.67 -1.09 -29.12
N ALA A 96 20.39 -0.62 -27.88
CA ALA A 96 19.17 -0.89 -27.19
C ALA A 96 18.68 0.38 -26.47
N ASP A 97 17.42 0.70 -26.62
CA ASP A 97 16.74 1.79 -25.92
C ASP A 97 15.66 1.23 -25.01
N VAL A 98 15.54 1.85 -23.84
CA VAL A 98 14.59 1.43 -22.82
C VAL A 98 13.32 2.24 -22.95
N LEU A 99 12.24 1.61 -23.37
CA LEU A 99 10.92 2.20 -23.41
C LEU A 99 10.19 1.93 -22.07
N LEU A 100 10.25 2.89 -21.15
CA LEU A 100 9.60 2.78 -19.85
C LEU A 100 8.10 3.07 -19.98
N GLN A 101 7.26 2.06 -19.75
CA GLN A 101 5.81 2.18 -19.74
C GLN A 101 5.30 2.05 -18.30
N PRO A 102 4.82 3.16 -17.68
CA PRO A 102 4.20 3.10 -16.36
C PRO A 102 2.86 2.36 -16.45
N ILE A 103 2.71 1.31 -15.65
CA ILE A 103 1.46 0.60 -15.46
C ILE A 103 0.75 1.23 -14.24
N PHE A 104 -0.59 1.33 -14.29
CA PHE A 104 -1.49 1.76 -13.21
C PHE A 104 -1.44 3.24 -12.81
N ASN A 105 -0.35 3.96 -13.05
CA ASN A 105 -0.25 5.40 -12.77
C ASN A 105 0.37 6.15 -13.96
N PRO A 106 -0.36 6.35 -15.06
CA PRO A 106 0.17 6.99 -16.27
C PRO A 106 0.51 8.47 -16.06
N VAL A 107 -0.07 9.12 -15.06
CA VAL A 107 0.20 10.54 -14.73
C VAL A 107 1.54 10.71 -13.99
N GLY A 108 2.06 9.63 -13.36
CA GLY A 108 3.42 9.56 -12.84
C GLY A 108 3.79 10.65 -11.83
N GLY A 109 2.96 10.90 -10.83
CA GLY A 109 3.23 11.94 -9.83
C GLY A 109 3.44 11.40 -8.41
N TYR A 110 4.26 12.06 -7.59
CA TYR A 110 4.39 11.76 -6.16
C TYR A 110 3.03 11.87 -5.44
N ALA A 111 2.18 12.81 -5.84
CA ALA A 111 0.87 13.02 -5.27
C ALA A 111 -0.08 11.84 -5.49
N SER A 112 -0.10 11.25 -6.69
CA SER A 112 -0.98 10.10 -7.00
C SER A 112 -0.64 8.84 -6.21
N TYR A 113 0.55 8.79 -5.64
CA TYR A 113 1.03 7.69 -4.80
C TYR A 113 0.84 7.96 -3.31
N VAL A 114 1.28 9.11 -2.82
CA VAL A 114 1.30 9.41 -1.38
C VAL A 114 -0.07 9.85 -0.88
N VAL A 115 -0.83 10.61 -1.68
CA VAL A 115 -2.10 11.20 -1.22
C VAL A 115 -3.16 10.14 -0.88
N PRO A 116 -3.41 9.09 -1.70
CA PRO A 116 -4.35 8.04 -1.32
C PRO A 116 -3.99 7.31 -0.03
N ALA A 117 -2.70 7.01 0.18
CA ALA A 117 -2.22 6.40 1.41
C ALA A 117 -2.37 7.34 2.62
N ALA A 118 -2.08 8.62 2.44
CA ALA A 118 -2.29 9.63 3.47
C ALA A 118 -3.76 9.77 3.87
N PHE A 119 -4.70 9.65 2.92
CA PHE A 119 -6.13 9.65 3.22
C PHE A 119 -6.53 8.49 4.14
N VAL A 120 -5.99 7.30 3.94
CA VAL A 120 -6.23 6.14 4.82
C VAL A 120 -5.69 6.41 6.23
N LEU A 121 -4.49 6.99 6.34
CA LEU A 121 -3.92 7.37 7.65
C LEU A 121 -4.75 8.46 8.35
N ILE A 122 -5.24 9.46 7.62
CA ILE A 122 -6.09 10.50 8.18
C ILE A 122 -7.39 9.90 8.73
N LEU A 123 -8.02 8.99 7.95
CA LEU A 123 -9.22 8.27 8.40
C LEU A 123 -8.93 7.46 9.66
N GLN A 124 -7.82 6.70 9.68
CA GLN A 124 -7.44 5.95 10.87
C GLN A 124 -7.22 6.85 12.06
N GLN A 125 -6.40 7.88 11.93
CA GLN A 125 -5.96 8.68 13.06
C GLN A 125 -7.11 9.46 13.67
N THR A 126 -7.97 10.05 12.85
CA THR A 126 -9.15 10.78 13.35
C THR A 126 -10.16 9.85 14.02
N LEU A 127 -10.42 8.66 13.43
CA LEU A 127 -11.31 7.67 14.03
C LEU A 127 -10.73 7.09 15.32
N LEU A 128 -9.46 6.76 15.33
CA LEU A 128 -8.76 6.16 16.46
C LEU A 128 -8.80 7.08 17.69
N ILE A 129 -8.44 8.35 17.50
CA ILE A 129 -8.46 9.38 18.54
C ILE A 129 -9.91 9.62 19.01
N GLY A 130 -10.84 9.82 18.08
CA GLY A 130 -12.25 10.05 18.40
C GLY A 130 -12.88 8.89 19.18
N ALA A 131 -12.64 7.65 18.75
CA ALA A 131 -13.12 6.47 19.44
C ALA A 131 -12.52 6.31 20.84
N ALA A 132 -11.24 6.62 21.02
CA ALA A 132 -10.57 6.56 22.30
C ALA A 132 -11.13 7.61 23.28
N MET A 133 -11.28 8.85 22.83
CA MET A 133 -11.85 9.94 23.65
C MET A 133 -13.27 9.65 24.13
N LEU A 134 -14.13 9.15 23.23
CA LEU A 134 -15.53 8.86 23.53
C LEU A 134 -15.71 7.65 24.44
N THR A 135 -14.80 6.68 24.42
CA THR A 135 -14.94 5.44 25.19
C THR A 135 -14.89 5.68 26.68
N GLY A 136 -14.01 6.53 27.19
CA GLY A 136 -13.89 6.85 28.59
C GLY A 136 -15.21 7.42 29.17
N THR A 137 -15.85 8.33 28.46
CA THR A 137 -17.13 8.95 28.85
C THR A 137 -18.31 8.00 28.67
N ALA A 138 -18.34 7.18 27.63
CA ALA A 138 -19.42 6.23 27.36
C ALA A 138 -19.49 5.10 28.39
N LEU A 139 -18.35 4.60 28.86
CA LEU A 139 -18.28 3.57 29.89
C LEU A 139 -18.83 4.06 31.25
N ALA A 140 -18.86 5.39 31.49
CA ALA A 140 -19.46 5.97 32.69
C ALA A 140 -20.99 5.88 32.69
N LYS A 141 -21.64 5.85 31.54
CA LYS A 141 -23.11 5.91 31.40
C LYS A 141 -23.84 4.56 31.56
N GLY A 142 -23.13 3.46 31.75
CA GLY A 142 -23.73 2.13 31.91
C GLY A 142 -24.01 1.42 30.55
N GLY A 143 -24.80 0.33 30.58
CA GLY A 143 -25.12 -0.51 29.42
C GLY A 143 -24.29 -1.80 29.33
N GLY A 144 -24.63 -2.76 28.45
CA GLY A 144 -23.90 -4.01 28.22
C GLY A 144 -22.49 -3.74 27.65
N ALA A 145 -21.46 -4.47 28.10
CA ALA A 145 -20.10 -4.29 27.57
C ALA A 145 -20.04 -4.66 26.09
N PHE A 146 -20.51 -5.85 25.75
CA PHE A 146 -20.54 -6.34 24.38
C PHE A 146 -21.37 -5.46 23.44
N ALA A 147 -22.65 -5.24 23.77
CA ALA A 147 -23.55 -4.42 22.97
C ALA A 147 -23.08 -2.97 22.87
N GLY A 148 -22.47 -2.44 23.92
CA GLY A 148 -21.92 -1.08 23.92
C GLY A 148 -20.70 -0.93 23.02
N VAL A 149 -19.79 -1.89 23.00
CA VAL A 149 -18.61 -1.87 22.10
C VAL A 149 -19.06 -2.02 20.66
N LEU A 150 -19.91 -3.00 20.36
CA LEU A 150 -20.42 -3.23 19.01
C LEU A 150 -21.23 -2.05 18.49
N GLY A 151 -22.15 -1.51 19.31
CA GLY A 151 -23.00 -0.36 18.93
C GLY A 151 -22.18 0.89 18.60
N ARG A 152 -21.12 1.17 19.38
CA ARG A 152 -20.20 2.27 19.07
C ARG A 152 -19.43 2.00 17.78
N GLY A 153 -18.98 0.74 17.54
CA GLY A 153 -18.33 0.37 16.29
C GLY A 153 -19.21 0.65 15.08
N ILE A 154 -20.49 0.26 15.13
CA ILE A 154 -21.47 0.53 14.06
C ILE A 154 -21.72 2.04 13.90
N ALA A 155 -21.87 2.78 14.99
CA ALA A 155 -22.05 4.23 14.96
C ALA A 155 -20.84 4.94 14.32
N HIS A 156 -19.61 4.56 14.69
CA HIS A 156 -18.40 5.09 14.08
C HIS A 156 -18.31 4.76 12.59
N LEU A 157 -18.65 3.53 12.20
CA LEU A 157 -18.71 3.14 10.80
C LEU A 157 -19.69 4.04 10.02
N THR A 158 -20.90 4.25 10.54
CA THR A 158 -21.93 5.09 9.89
C THR A 158 -21.44 6.53 9.72
N ILE A 159 -20.78 7.11 10.74
CA ILE A 159 -20.26 8.48 10.68
C ILE A 159 -19.10 8.61 9.70
N TYR A 160 -18.24 7.58 9.58
CA TYR A 160 -17.04 7.62 8.72
C TYR A 160 -17.27 7.17 7.29
N LEU A 161 -18.40 6.53 6.97
CA LEU A 161 -18.74 6.15 5.58
C LEU A 161 -18.73 7.32 4.59
N PRO A 162 -19.31 8.51 4.91
CA PRO A 162 -19.22 9.67 4.02
C PRO A 162 -17.79 10.17 3.83
N ALA A 163 -17.00 10.21 4.90
CA ALA A 163 -15.59 10.61 4.82
C ALA A 163 -14.77 9.61 3.98
N LEU A 164 -15.03 8.32 4.13
CA LEU A 164 -14.43 7.27 3.33
C LEU A 164 -14.77 7.43 1.85
N ALA A 165 -16.04 7.67 1.52
CA ALA A 165 -16.48 7.92 0.14
C ALA A 165 -15.80 9.19 -0.43
N LEU A 166 -15.69 10.25 0.37
CA LEU A 166 -14.97 11.47 -0.02
C LEU A 166 -13.50 11.18 -0.36
N TYR A 167 -12.76 10.52 0.53
CA TYR A 167 -11.33 10.30 0.39
C TYR A 167 -10.97 9.24 -0.66
N LEU A 168 -11.77 8.18 -0.81
CA LEU A 168 -11.43 7.07 -1.70
C LEU A 168 -12.12 7.15 -3.08
N ILE A 169 -13.16 7.96 -3.23
CA ILE A 169 -13.90 8.05 -4.49
C ILE A 169 -13.87 9.46 -5.05
N VAL A 170 -14.34 10.45 -4.27
CA VAL A 170 -14.56 11.81 -4.77
C VAL A 170 -13.22 12.51 -5.05
N LEU A 171 -12.33 12.56 -4.05
CA LEU A 171 -11.05 13.26 -4.19
C LEU A 171 -10.13 12.61 -5.23
N PRO A 172 -9.94 11.27 -5.30
CA PRO A 172 -9.15 10.68 -6.36
C PRO A 172 -9.66 11.04 -7.77
N ARG A 173 -10.99 11.04 -7.97
CA ARG A 173 -11.57 11.48 -9.26
C ARG A 173 -11.36 12.95 -9.53
N PHE A 174 -11.49 13.79 -8.51
CA PHE A 174 -11.29 15.24 -8.64
C PHE A 174 -9.83 15.58 -9.01
N TYR A 175 -8.86 14.87 -8.43
CA TYR A 175 -7.44 15.04 -8.72
C TYR A 175 -6.95 14.26 -9.96
N GLY A 176 -7.81 13.52 -10.64
CA GLY A 176 -7.44 12.73 -11.81
C GLY A 176 -6.59 11.50 -11.49
N PHE A 177 -6.64 10.98 -10.26
CA PHE A 177 -5.93 9.76 -9.90
C PHE A 177 -6.62 8.54 -10.53
N SER A 178 -5.85 7.51 -10.86
CA SER A 178 -6.37 6.26 -11.39
C SER A 178 -7.34 5.62 -10.39
N THR A 179 -8.53 5.26 -10.85
CA THR A 179 -9.57 4.57 -10.06
C THR A 179 -10.10 3.41 -10.88
N LEU A 180 -9.38 2.28 -10.87
CA LEU A 180 -9.70 1.08 -11.63
C LEU A 180 -10.51 0.08 -10.80
N GLY A 181 -10.62 0.30 -9.48
CA GLY A 181 -11.16 -0.66 -8.54
C GLY A 181 -12.67 -0.82 -8.58
N HIS A 182 -13.11 -2.01 -8.23
CA HIS A 182 -14.51 -2.33 -8.02
C HIS A 182 -15.01 -1.78 -6.69
N LEU A 183 -15.95 -0.84 -6.72
CA LEU A 183 -16.50 -0.17 -5.53
C LEU A 183 -16.96 -1.13 -4.42
N PRO A 184 -17.67 -2.24 -4.69
CA PRO A 184 -18.08 -3.17 -3.62
C PRO A 184 -16.91 -3.76 -2.85
N GLN A 185 -15.81 -4.11 -3.52
CA GLN A 185 -14.61 -4.68 -2.88
C GLN A 185 -13.88 -3.62 -2.07
N LEU A 186 -13.78 -2.40 -2.60
CA LEU A 186 -13.21 -1.25 -1.92
C LEU A 186 -13.96 -0.96 -0.61
N PHE A 187 -15.31 -0.90 -0.66
CA PHE A 187 -16.13 -0.68 0.52
C PHE A 187 -16.07 -1.85 1.52
N ALA A 188 -15.99 -3.09 1.03
CA ALA A 188 -15.86 -4.25 1.91
C ALA A 188 -14.58 -4.17 2.74
N LEU A 189 -13.41 -3.96 2.10
CA LEU A 189 -12.13 -3.85 2.80
C LEU A 189 -12.10 -2.63 3.73
N ALA A 190 -12.59 -1.48 3.26
CA ALA A 190 -12.63 -0.26 4.03
C ALA A 190 -13.55 -0.35 5.26
N THR A 191 -14.65 -1.11 5.18
CA THR A 191 -15.54 -1.36 6.32
C THR A 191 -14.81 -2.12 7.43
N VAL A 192 -14.07 -3.18 7.08
CA VAL A 192 -13.31 -3.96 8.06
C VAL A 192 -12.19 -3.09 8.67
N PHE A 193 -11.52 -2.28 7.86
CA PHE A 193 -10.54 -1.31 8.32
C PHE A 193 -11.12 -0.31 9.35
N LEU A 194 -12.27 0.29 9.07
CA LEU A 194 -12.92 1.23 9.99
C LEU A 194 -13.35 0.54 11.30
N LEU A 195 -13.84 -0.70 11.22
CA LEU A 195 -14.20 -1.47 12.43
C LEU A 195 -12.98 -1.81 13.27
N ALA A 196 -11.89 -2.29 12.64
CA ALA A 196 -10.62 -2.57 13.34
C ALA A 196 -10.11 -1.31 14.07
N THR A 197 -10.08 -0.18 13.37
CA THR A 197 -9.66 1.11 13.92
C THR A 197 -10.55 1.58 15.07
N SER A 198 -11.87 1.46 14.91
CA SER A 198 -12.83 1.82 15.95
C SER A 198 -12.65 0.97 17.20
N PHE A 199 -12.49 -0.34 17.05
CA PHE A 199 -12.30 -1.24 18.21
C PHE A 199 -10.95 -1.04 18.87
N MET A 200 -9.89 -0.78 18.09
CA MET A 200 -8.58 -0.40 18.61
C MET A 200 -8.67 0.87 19.47
N GLY A 201 -9.33 1.92 18.96
CA GLY A 201 -9.54 3.16 19.71
C GLY A 201 -10.34 2.94 20.99
N GLN A 202 -11.39 2.12 20.95
CA GLN A 202 -12.17 1.76 22.12
C GLN A 202 -11.37 0.95 23.14
N ALA A 203 -10.53 0.02 22.69
CA ALA A 203 -9.67 -0.76 23.57
C ALA A 203 -8.65 0.13 24.28
N ILE A 204 -7.95 1.00 23.55
CA ILE A 204 -6.96 1.93 24.09
C ILE A 204 -7.63 2.94 25.02
N GLY A 205 -8.71 3.59 24.56
CA GLY A 205 -9.41 4.62 25.32
C GLY A 205 -9.97 4.14 26.67
N ALA A 206 -10.25 2.86 26.80
CA ALA A 206 -10.72 2.26 28.04
C ALA A 206 -9.69 2.33 29.18
N TRP A 207 -8.40 2.36 28.87
CA TRP A 207 -7.31 2.38 29.85
C TRP A 207 -6.98 3.78 30.38
N PHE A 208 -7.50 4.82 29.75
CA PHE A 208 -7.24 6.19 30.14
C PHE A 208 -8.41 6.79 30.92
N THR A 209 -8.10 7.35 32.06
CA THR A 209 -9.09 8.10 32.86
C THR A 209 -9.34 9.50 32.32
N ARG A 210 -8.35 10.07 31.64
CA ARG A 210 -8.43 11.38 31.00
C ARG A 210 -8.32 11.21 29.47
N PRO A 211 -9.32 11.66 28.71
CA PRO A 211 -9.32 11.56 27.25
C PRO A 211 -8.11 12.21 26.57
N GLU A 212 -7.58 13.28 27.17
CA GLU A 212 -6.43 14.03 26.66
C GLU A 212 -5.17 13.16 26.59
N ASN A 213 -4.97 12.29 27.58
CA ASN A 213 -3.79 11.39 27.60
C ASN A 213 -3.85 10.35 26.49
N ALA A 214 -5.05 9.82 26.19
CA ALA A 214 -5.22 8.93 25.04
C ALA A 214 -4.93 9.66 23.74
N THR A 215 -5.39 10.90 23.59
CA THR A 215 -5.13 11.74 22.42
C THR A 215 -3.64 11.98 22.21
N LEU A 216 -2.91 12.37 23.26
CA LEU A 216 -1.47 12.62 23.19
C LEU A 216 -0.68 11.37 22.79
N LEU A 217 -1.02 10.21 23.38
CA LEU A 217 -0.39 8.94 23.02
C LEU A 217 -0.63 8.61 21.54
N LEU A 218 -1.88 8.68 21.11
CA LEU A 218 -2.25 8.32 19.73
C LEU A 218 -1.71 9.31 18.70
N LEU A 219 -1.65 10.60 19.04
CA LEU A 219 -1.02 11.60 18.19
C LEU A 219 0.49 11.33 18.04
N ALA A 220 1.17 10.93 19.12
CA ALA A 220 2.59 10.58 19.05
C ALA A 220 2.85 9.36 18.17
N THR A 221 1.89 8.44 17.98
CA THR A 221 2.04 7.28 17.10
C THR A 221 1.85 7.62 15.61
N SER A 222 1.28 8.79 15.27
CA SER A 222 0.95 9.15 13.89
C SER A 222 2.17 9.22 12.97
N LEU A 223 3.26 9.82 13.45
CA LEU A 223 4.48 9.97 12.66
C LEU A 223 5.23 8.63 12.46
N PRO A 224 5.44 7.79 13.49
CA PRO A 224 5.93 6.43 13.30
C PRO A 224 5.09 5.62 12.30
N GLN A 225 3.77 5.67 12.39
CA GLN A 225 2.88 4.98 11.45
C GLN A 225 3.05 5.47 10.00
N PHE A 226 3.23 6.78 9.79
CA PHE A 226 3.49 7.33 8.47
C PHE A 226 4.72 6.70 7.82
N PHE A 227 5.79 6.51 8.59
CA PHE A 227 7.03 5.93 8.07
C PHE A 227 6.98 4.41 7.94
N THR A 228 6.26 3.69 8.80
CA THR A 228 6.18 2.22 8.76
C THR A 228 5.15 1.69 7.77
N ALA A 229 4.18 2.51 7.36
CA ALA A 229 3.12 2.10 6.44
C ALA A 229 3.59 1.77 5.00
N GLY A 230 4.88 1.92 4.70
CA GLY A 230 5.50 1.42 3.46
C GLY A 230 5.28 2.29 2.22
N PHE A 231 4.57 3.42 2.33
CA PHE A 231 4.38 4.32 1.18
C PHE A 231 5.35 5.51 1.18
N ALA A 232 5.86 5.93 2.34
CA ALA A 232 6.87 6.99 2.43
C ALA A 232 8.28 6.46 2.10
N TRP A 233 8.55 5.18 2.43
CA TRP A 233 9.80 4.48 2.18
C TRP A 233 9.52 3.09 1.60
N PRO A 234 10.41 2.55 0.73
CA PRO A 234 10.32 1.16 0.31
C PRO A 234 10.37 0.23 1.53
N ARG A 235 9.51 -0.79 1.56
CA ARG A 235 9.43 -1.73 2.70
C ARG A 235 10.76 -2.44 2.97
N GLU A 236 11.56 -2.64 1.93
CA GLU A 236 12.89 -3.25 1.99
C GLU A 236 13.92 -2.38 2.74
N ALA A 237 13.68 -1.07 2.81
CA ALA A 237 14.53 -0.12 3.53
C ALA A 237 14.10 0.10 4.99
N ILE A 238 12.94 -0.45 5.40
CA ILE A 238 12.41 -0.33 6.76
C ILE A 238 12.95 -1.49 7.60
N PRO A 239 13.47 -1.25 8.82
CA PRO A 239 13.87 -2.32 9.72
C PRO A 239 12.73 -3.30 10.01
N ALA A 240 13.05 -4.59 10.08
CA ALA A 240 12.05 -5.64 10.27
C ALA A 240 11.19 -5.46 11.54
N ASP A 241 11.80 -4.95 12.61
CA ASP A 241 11.11 -4.67 13.87
C ASP A 241 10.07 -3.55 13.73
N ALA A 242 10.39 -2.52 12.93
CA ALA A 242 9.48 -1.42 12.65
C ALA A 242 8.29 -1.89 11.77
N ILE A 243 8.53 -2.76 10.79
CA ILE A 243 7.48 -3.41 10.00
C ILE A 243 6.58 -4.25 10.91
N ALA A 244 7.17 -5.06 11.80
CA ALA A 244 6.41 -5.89 12.74
C ALA A 244 5.53 -5.03 13.66
N LEU A 245 6.03 -3.89 14.13
CA LEU A 245 5.26 -2.93 14.92
C LEU A 245 4.13 -2.30 14.11
N GLY A 246 4.39 -1.95 12.85
CA GLY A 246 3.39 -1.39 11.93
C GLY A 246 2.17 -2.28 11.76
N ARG A 247 2.36 -3.61 11.74
CA ARG A 247 1.28 -4.60 11.57
C ARG A 247 0.25 -4.63 12.71
N PHE A 248 0.51 -4.02 13.84
CA PHE A 248 -0.51 -3.81 14.88
C PHE A 248 -1.51 -2.71 14.52
N PHE A 249 -1.20 -1.88 13.54
CA PHE A 249 -2.10 -0.81 13.11
C PHE A 249 -2.89 -1.20 11.87
N PRO A 250 -4.23 -1.03 11.88
CA PRO A 250 -5.06 -1.36 10.72
C PRO A 250 -4.64 -0.69 9.41
N ALA A 251 -4.05 0.52 9.49
CA ALA A 251 -3.60 1.26 8.30
C ALA A 251 -2.51 0.53 7.51
N ASP A 252 -1.65 -0.27 8.14
CA ASP A 252 -0.59 -0.99 7.43
C ASP A 252 -1.17 -1.94 6.36
N PHE A 253 -2.19 -2.71 6.73
CA PHE A 253 -2.91 -3.58 5.80
C PHE A 253 -3.87 -2.80 4.89
N ALA A 254 -4.53 -1.77 5.44
CA ALA A 254 -5.53 -1.02 4.69
C ALA A 254 -4.91 -0.21 3.55
N ILE A 255 -3.73 0.40 3.74
CA ILE A 255 -3.05 1.17 2.70
C ILE A 255 -2.72 0.26 1.52
N ASP A 256 -2.05 -0.88 1.78
CA ASP A 256 -1.68 -1.82 0.71
C ASP A 256 -2.93 -2.34 -0.02
N GLY A 257 -3.90 -2.88 0.71
CA GLY A 257 -5.12 -3.44 0.13
C GLY A 257 -5.97 -2.41 -0.61
N LEU A 258 -6.24 -1.23 -0.02
CA LEU A 258 -7.08 -0.20 -0.64
C LEU A 258 -6.42 0.44 -1.86
N VAL A 259 -5.11 0.70 -1.82
CA VAL A 259 -4.37 1.24 -2.98
C VAL A 259 -4.38 0.22 -4.11
N ARG A 260 -4.10 -1.06 -3.84
CA ARG A 260 -4.13 -2.11 -4.86
C ARG A 260 -5.51 -2.30 -5.46
N ILE A 261 -6.57 -2.36 -4.66
CA ILE A 261 -7.94 -2.43 -5.18
C ILE A 261 -8.26 -1.19 -6.00
N ASN A 262 -8.03 0.02 -5.46
CA ASN A 262 -8.49 1.26 -6.08
C ASN A 262 -7.68 1.65 -7.31
N GLN A 263 -6.36 1.55 -7.26
CA GLN A 263 -5.48 2.03 -8.34
C GLN A 263 -5.09 0.94 -9.34
N LEU A 264 -4.89 -0.31 -8.87
CA LEU A 264 -4.49 -1.41 -9.72
C LEU A 264 -5.68 -2.23 -10.24
N GLY A 265 -6.87 -2.04 -9.67
CA GLY A 265 -8.05 -2.85 -9.97
C GLY A 265 -7.94 -4.29 -9.46
N ALA A 266 -7.11 -4.51 -8.42
CA ALA A 266 -6.93 -5.83 -7.83
C ALA A 266 -8.24 -6.35 -7.23
N GLY A 267 -8.49 -7.65 -7.38
CA GLY A 267 -9.62 -8.32 -6.75
C GLY A 267 -9.38 -8.57 -5.26
N ILE A 268 -10.46 -8.82 -4.49
CA ILE A 268 -10.37 -9.09 -3.05
C ILE A 268 -9.47 -10.30 -2.72
N TRP A 269 -9.41 -11.28 -3.60
CA TRP A 269 -8.57 -12.47 -3.44
C TRP A 269 -7.08 -12.18 -3.67
N GLU A 270 -6.75 -11.14 -4.42
CA GLU A 270 -5.38 -10.72 -4.67
C GLU A 270 -4.80 -9.94 -3.48
N VAL A 271 -5.69 -9.36 -2.65
CA VAL A 271 -5.37 -8.70 -1.38
C VAL A 271 -5.79 -9.55 -0.17
N ALA A 272 -5.90 -10.87 -0.32
CA ALA A 272 -6.37 -11.77 0.73
C ALA A 272 -5.53 -11.69 2.01
N HIS A 273 -4.23 -11.43 1.90
CA HIS A 273 -3.35 -11.23 3.06
C HIS A 273 -3.80 -10.03 3.90
N ASP A 274 -4.07 -8.90 3.24
CA ASP A 274 -4.48 -7.66 3.90
C ASP A 274 -5.89 -7.79 4.47
N TRP A 275 -6.78 -8.43 3.71
CA TRP A 275 -8.13 -8.75 4.13
C TRP A 275 -8.17 -9.59 5.40
N LEU A 276 -7.39 -10.68 5.44
CA LEU A 276 -7.29 -11.56 6.62
C LEU A 276 -6.62 -10.84 7.79
N GLY A 277 -5.56 -10.07 7.55
CA GLY A 277 -4.88 -9.26 8.56
C GLY A 277 -5.84 -8.29 9.25
N LEU A 278 -6.65 -7.57 8.47
CA LEU A 278 -7.68 -6.66 9.01
C LEU A 278 -8.75 -7.38 9.83
N TRP A 279 -9.21 -8.56 9.41
CA TRP A 279 -10.16 -9.36 10.20
C TRP A 279 -9.54 -9.85 11.50
N CYS A 280 -8.30 -10.32 11.49
CA CYS A 280 -7.59 -10.71 12.70
C CYS A 280 -7.49 -9.55 13.68
N LEU A 281 -7.11 -8.35 13.22
CA LEU A 281 -7.04 -7.15 14.04
C LEU A 281 -8.44 -6.74 14.56
N THR A 282 -9.47 -6.80 13.72
CA THR A 282 -10.85 -6.49 14.10
C THR A 282 -11.30 -7.36 15.26
N LEU A 283 -11.11 -8.67 15.17
CA LEU A 283 -11.48 -9.63 16.20
C LEU A 283 -10.66 -9.45 17.48
N ALA A 284 -9.35 -9.25 17.35
CA ALA A 284 -8.44 -9.03 18.47
C ALA A 284 -8.82 -7.75 19.25
N TYR A 285 -8.98 -6.63 18.55
CA TYR A 285 -9.34 -5.35 19.19
C TYR A 285 -10.76 -5.32 19.69
N PHE A 286 -11.71 -5.96 19.00
CA PHE A 286 -13.05 -6.13 19.52
C PHE A 286 -13.06 -6.88 20.87
N THR A 287 -12.38 -8.01 20.92
CA THR A 287 -12.25 -8.82 22.14
C THR A 287 -11.60 -8.02 23.27
N LEU A 288 -10.48 -7.33 22.96
CA LEU A 288 -9.78 -6.49 23.93
C LEU A 288 -10.66 -5.35 24.44
N ALA A 289 -11.40 -4.68 23.56
CA ALA A 289 -12.34 -3.61 23.96
C ALA A 289 -13.47 -4.12 24.86
N VAL A 290 -14.02 -5.31 24.57
CA VAL A 290 -15.06 -5.93 25.41
C VAL A 290 -14.50 -6.32 26.76
N ILE A 291 -13.32 -6.96 26.83
CA ILE A 291 -12.66 -7.32 28.10
C ILE A 291 -12.40 -6.05 28.94
N SER A 292 -11.82 -5.02 28.33
CA SER A 292 -11.56 -3.74 29.02
C SER A 292 -12.84 -3.11 29.55
N ALA A 293 -13.92 -3.13 28.76
CA ALA A 293 -15.21 -2.60 29.20
C ALA A 293 -15.81 -3.39 30.37
N PHE A 294 -15.66 -4.72 30.39
CA PHE A 294 -16.07 -5.56 31.52
C PHE A 294 -15.24 -5.27 32.76
N ALA A 295 -13.92 -5.22 32.66
CA ALA A 295 -13.01 -4.97 33.78
C ALA A 295 -13.32 -3.64 34.48
N ILE A 296 -13.49 -2.56 33.71
CA ILE A 296 -13.80 -1.24 34.24
C ILE A 296 -15.17 -1.22 34.98
N LYS A 297 -16.19 -1.86 34.41
CA LYS A 297 -17.51 -1.94 35.05
C LYS A 297 -17.47 -2.72 36.37
N ARG A 298 -16.75 -3.82 36.40
CA ARG A 298 -16.58 -4.63 37.62
C ARG A 298 -15.84 -3.85 38.71
N GLY A 299 -14.74 -3.15 38.35
CA GLY A 299 -14.02 -2.29 39.31
C GLY A 299 -14.88 -1.18 39.91
N ARG A 300 -15.74 -0.52 39.08
CA ARG A 300 -16.66 0.51 39.56
C ARG A 300 -17.80 -0.04 40.43
N ALA A 301 -18.24 -1.26 40.19
CA ALA A 301 -19.25 -1.90 41.06
C ALA A 301 -18.68 -2.17 42.46
N TYR A 302 -17.44 -2.64 42.54
CA TYR A 302 -16.74 -2.84 43.83
C TYR A 302 -16.46 -1.56 44.60
N ALA A 303 -16.24 -0.43 43.92
CA ALA A 303 -15.95 0.84 44.55
C ALA A 303 -17.23 1.57 45.07
N ARG A 304 -18.42 1.05 44.77
CA ARG A 304 -19.74 1.65 45.20
C ARG A 304 -20.49 0.81 46.26
N GLY A 305 -20.03 -0.40 46.51
CA GLY A 305 -20.53 -1.26 47.60
C GLY A 305 -19.62 -1.22 48.82
#